data_f339444adca01035b0335c4f264cf7fe
#
_entry.id   f339444adca01035b0335c4f264cf7fe
#
_cell.length_a   1.000
_cell.length_b   1.000
_cell.length_c   1.000
_cell.angle_alpha   90.00
_cell.angle_beta   90.00
_cell.angle_gamma   90.00
#
_symmetry.space_group_name_H-M   'P 1'
#
loop_
_entity.id
_entity.type
_entity.pdbx_description
1 polymer ?
#
loop_
_entity_poly.entity_id
_entity_poly.type
_entity_poly.pdbx_seq_one_letter_code
_entity_poly.pdbx_strand_id
1 'polypeptide(L)'
;MHKKLILLTCLLVSSVTFSQVVTSKKTAERKGIYQKPSTEAIVATSNSDKKSKAVNKPINSKTLKSLLNEKGGEDIAPTATENYLAVQMINNAMEFMGVKYRTGGTSKAGMDCSGMVTAVFNIFDKSIPRTSRDMAQIGQKIADKEVQKGDLIFFKTNGRSSINHVGLVIGADEEGIQFIHSSTSKGVIVSSTKESYYKKAFAQVNRVL
;
A
#
# COMPACT_ATOMS: atom_id res chain seq x y z
N MET A 1 -35.10 -20.81 57.49
CA MET A 1 -34.70 -19.55 56.80
C MET A 1 -33.59 -19.92 55.80
N HIS A 2 -33.92 -20.07 54.54
CA HIS A 2 -32.98 -20.53 53.49
C HIS A 2 -32.48 -19.29 52.75
N LYS A 3 -31.21 -18.94 52.93
CA LYS A 3 -30.55 -17.91 52.12
C LYS A 3 -30.16 -18.51 50.77
N LYS A 4 -30.84 -18.09 49.71
CA LYS A 4 -30.48 -18.43 48.32
C LYS A 4 -29.28 -17.60 47.92
N LEU A 5 -28.13 -18.26 47.72
CA LEU A 5 -26.92 -17.70 47.16
C LEU A 5 -27.09 -17.64 45.62
N ILE A 6 -27.28 -16.47 45.09
CA ILE A 6 -27.31 -16.26 43.63
C ILE A 6 -25.89 -16.12 43.15
N LEU A 7 -25.38 -17.15 42.47
CA LEU A 7 -24.08 -17.16 41.81
C LEU A 7 -24.21 -16.42 40.46
N LEU A 8 -23.75 -15.14 40.41
CA LEU A 8 -23.70 -14.37 39.20
C LEU A 8 -22.46 -14.78 38.41
N THR A 9 -22.62 -15.69 37.44
CA THR A 9 -21.57 -16.07 36.51
C THR A 9 -21.46 -15.00 35.45
N CYS A 10 -20.48 -14.10 35.57
CA CYS A 10 -20.05 -13.19 34.50
C CYS A 10 -19.40 -14.04 33.39
N LEU A 11 -20.14 -14.27 32.31
CA LEU A 11 -19.64 -14.78 31.06
C LEU A 11 -18.83 -13.65 30.39
N LEU A 12 -17.51 -13.66 30.62
CA LEU A 12 -16.57 -12.88 29.82
C LEU A 12 -16.53 -13.47 28.40
N VAL A 13 -17.34 -12.92 27.51
CA VAL A 13 -17.22 -13.18 26.07
C VAL A 13 -15.97 -12.42 25.61
N SER A 14 -14.82 -13.08 25.62
CA SER A 14 -13.63 -12.59 24.94
C SER A 14 -13.89 -12.64 23.43
N SER A 15 -14.24 -11.52 22.84
CA SER A 15 -14.31 -11.34 21.39
C SER A 15 -12.89 -11.46 20.82
N VAL A 16 -12.50 -12.65 20.40
CA VAL A 16 -11.28 -12.88 19.62
C VAL A 16 -11.54 -12.29 18.25
N THR A 17 -11.13 -11.03 18.04
CA THR A 17 -11.12 -10.42 16.71
C THR A 17 -10.05 -11.09 15.86
N PHE A 18 -10.45 -12.10 15.09
CA PHE A 18 -9.60 -12.65 14.04
C PHE A 18 -9.37 -11.55 13.00
N SER A 19 -8.14 -11.06 12.91
CA SER A 19 -7.70 -10.24 11.78
C SER A 19 -7.86 -11.05 10.51
N GLN A 20 -8.92 -10.77 9.75
CA GLN A 20 -9.23 -11.52 8.54
C GLN A 20 -8.27 -11.13 7.43
N VAL A 21 -7.45 -12.08 7.02
CA VAL A 21 -6.56 -11.94 5.85
C VAL A 21 -7.41 -11.71 4.60
N VAL A 22 -7.13 -10.61 3.88
CA VAL A 22 -7.82 -10.28 2.63
C VAL A 22 -7.13 -11.04 1.49
N THR A 23 -7.84 -12.01 0.91
CA THR A 23 -7.30 -12.90 -0.14
C THR A 23 -7.90 -12.63 -1.52
N SER A 24 -8.87 -11.72 -1.64
CA SER A 24 -9.49 -11.37 -2.92
C SER A 24 -9.70 -9.86 -3.07
N LYS A 25 -9.62 -9.38 -4.31
CA LYS A 25 -9.88 -7.99 -4.70
C LYS A 25 -11.26 -7.51 -4.21
N LYS A 26 -12.31 -8.34 -4.40
CA LYS A 26 -13.69 -8.04 -3.96
C LYS A 26 -13.80 -7.83 -2.44
N THR A 27 -13.02 -8.55 -1.65
CA THR A 27 -12.98 -8.39 -0.20
C THR A 27 -12.21 -7.11 0.18
N ALA A 28 -11.16 -6.76 -0.56
CA ALA A 28 -10.41 -5.53 -0.38
C ALA A 28 -11.26 -4.29 -0.69
N GLU A 29 -12.08 -4.34 -1.75
CA GLU A 29 -13.06 -3.29 -2.11
C GLU A 29 -14.09 -3.06 -0.99
N ARG A 30 -14.69 -4.15 -0.46
CA ARG A 30 -15.67 -4.07 0.64
C ARG A 30 -15.10 -3.47 1.92
N LYS A 31 -13.82 -3.67 2.17
CA LYS A 31 -13.12 -3.14 3.36
C LYS A 31 -12.55 -1.73 3.15
N GLY A 32 -12.79 -1.09 2.00
CA GLY A 32 -12.26 0.23 1.66
C GLY A 32 -10.73 0.28 1.49
N ILE A 33 -10.07 -0.89 1.43
CA ILE A 33 -8.61 -1.00 1.28
C ILE A 33 -8.21 -0.78 -0.19
N TYR A 34 -9.11 -1.06 -1.13
CA TYR A 34 -8.93 -0.93 -2.57
C TYR A 34 -10.03 -0.06 -3.18
N GLN A 35 -9.64 0.94 -3.95
CA GLN A 35 -10.54 1.74 -4.77
C GLN A 35 -10.33 1.38 -6.25
N LYS A 36 -11.38 0.85 -6.88
CA LYS A 36 -11.34 0.55 -8.31
C LYS A 36 -11.14 1.85 -9.10
N PRO A 37 -10.18 1.90 -10.05
CA PRO A 37 -10.04 3.05 -10.94
C PRO A 37 -11.37 3.35 -11.65
N SER A 38 -11.85 4.58 -11.60
CA SER A 38 -13.06 4.98 -12.31
C SER A 38 -12.80 4.88 -13.81
N THR A 39 -13.76 4.32 -14.54
CA THR A 39 -13.70 4.12 -16.00
C THR A 39 -13.60 5.44 -16.78
N GLU A 40 -13.90 6.57 -16.15
CA GLU A 40 -13.81 7.90 -16.74
C GLU A 40 -12.39 8.38 -17.03
N ALA A 41 -11.38 7.85 -16.33
CA ALA A 41 -9.98 8.21 -16.59
C ALA A 41 -9.38 7.51 -17.83
N ILE A 42 -10.03 6.48 -18.38
CA ILE A 42 -9.50 5.68 -19.50
C ILE A 42 -9.99 6.20 -20.86
N VAL A 43 -11.03 7.05 -20.89
CA VAL A 43 -11.60 7.57 -22.15
C VAL A 43 -10.85 8.79 -22.67
N ALA A 44 -9.95 9.39 -21.90
CA ALA A 44 -9.22 10.59 -22.32
C ALA A 44 -8.02 10.34 -23.24
N THR A 45 -7.68 9.08 -23.58
CA THR A 45 -6.46 8.76 -24.35
C THR A 45 -6.68 8.06 -25.70
N SER A 46 -7.93 7.90 -26.16
CA SER A 46 -8.17 7.26 -27.47
C SER A 46 -9.24 7.98 -28.27
N ASN A 47 -8.98 9.21 -28.71
CA ASN A 47 -9.65 9.81 -29.88
C ASN A 47 -8.85 11.04 -30.35
N SER A 48 -7.79 10.82 -31.08
CA SER A 48 -7.19 11.83 -31.93
C SER A 48 -7.39 11.40 -33.38
N ASP A 49 -8.53 11.81 -33.98
CA ASP A 49 -8.65 12.09 -35.39
C ASP A 49 -10.02 12.72 -35.66
N LYS A 50 -10.10 14.03 -35.57
CA LYS A 50 -10.91 14.87 -36.47
C LYS A 50 -10.59 16.35 -36.24
N LYS A 51 -9.95 16.87 -37.25
CA LYS A 51 -9.77 18.27 -37.69
C LYS A 51 -10.84 19.22 -37.16
N SER A 52 -10.47 20.18 -36.29
CA SER A 52 -11.16 21.45 -36.14
C SER A 52 -10.21 22.56 -35.71
N LYS A 53 -10.35 23.66 -36.40
CA LYS A 53 -9.60 24.91 -36.49
C LYS A 53 -9.04 25.44 -35.17
N ALA A 54 -7.76 25.78 -35.22
CA ALA A 54 -7.04 26.58 -34.23
C ALA A 54 -7.79 27.89 -33.88
N VAL A 55 -7.99 28.09 -32.58
CA VAL A 55 -8.06 29.44 -31.99
C VAL A 55 -6.93 29.51 -30.97
N ASN A 56 -5.76 29.89 -31.48
CA ASN A 56 -4.62 30.29 -30.67
C ASN A 56 -4.93 31.69 -30.11
N LYS A 57 -5.33 31.76 -28.85
CA LYS A 57 -5.23 32.98 -28.06
C LYS A 57 -4.14 32.74 -27.01
N PRO A 58 -3.01 33.46 -27.04
CA PRO A 58 -1.97 33.30 -26.05
C PRO A 58 -2.51 33.79 -24.72
N ILE A 59 -2.48 32.92 -23.73
CA ILE A 59 -2.78 33.27 -22.33
C ILE A 59 -1.63 34.16 -21.84
N ASN A 60 -1.98 35.42 -21.59
CA ASN A 60 -1.04 36.47 -21.18
C ASN A 60 -0.47 36.05 -19.77
N SER A 61 0.84 36.14 -19.66
CA SER A 61 1.58 35.81 -18.42
C SER A 61 1.13 36.58 -17.16
N LYS A 62 0.42 37.70 -17.34
CA LYS A 62 -0.23 38.47 -16.27
C LYS A 62 -1.43 37.75 -15.65
N THR A 63 -2.22 37.02 -16.46
CA THR A 63 -3.40 36.26 -15.98
C THR A 63 -2.98 35.03 -15.16
N LEU A 64 -1.85 34.40 -15.53
CA LEU A 64 -1.30 33.29 -14.75
C LEU A 64 -0.77 33.74 -13.39
N LYS A 65 -0.12 34.92 -13.31
CA LYS A 65 0.36 35.52 -12.07
C LYS A 65 -0.77 35.97 -11.13
N SER A 66 -1.92 36.43 -11.66
CA SER A 66 -3.06 36.83 -10.82
C SER A 66 -3.80 35.64 -10.21
N LEU A 67 -3.81 34.49 -10.90
CA LEU A 67 -4.38 33.23 -10.35
C LEU A 67 -3.49 32.57 -9.30
N LEU A 68 -2.18 32.92 -9.29
CA LEU A 68 -1.22 32.41 -8.30
C LEU A 68 -1.11 33.31 -7.05
N ASN A 69 -1.75 34.49 -7.04
CA ASN A 69 -1.54 35.52 -6.00
C ASN A 69 -2.79 35.86 -5.16
N GLU A 70 -3.85 35.06 -5.24
CA GLU A 70 -4.98 35.19 -4.32
C GLU A 70 -4.93 34.14 -3.21
N LYS A 71 -4.55 34.66 -2.07
CA LYS A 71 -4.63 34.16 -0.70
C LYS A 71 -3.51 33.24 -0.21
N GLY A 72 -2.74 33.84 0.70
CA GLY A 72 -2.22 33.21 1.92
C GLY A 72 -1.34 32.00 1.68
N GLY A 73 -0.03 32.22 1.75
CA GLY A 73 0.93 31.12 1.80
C GLY A 73 0.60 30.11 2.89
N GLU A 74 -0.09 29.07 2.49
CA GLU A 74 0.12 27.74 3.00
C GLU A 74 0.90 27.04 1.91
N ASP A 75 2.14 26.68 2.23
CA ASP A 75 2.96 25.83 1.42
C ASP A 75 2.08 24.68 0.93
N ILE A 76 1.85 24.59 -0.39
CA ILE A 76 1.29 23.39 -1.01
C ILE A 76 2.38 22.35 -0.78
N ALA A 77 2.27 21.68 0.36
CA ALA A 77 3.18 20.63 0.72
C ALA A 77 3.26 19.61 -0.43
N PRO A 78 4.45 19.08 -0.76
CA PRO A 78 4.67 18.09 -1.83
C PRO A 78 3.87 16.80 -1.67
N THR A 79 3.06 16.70 -0.63
CA THR A 79 2.26 15.57 -0.19
C THR A 79 1.19 15.10 -1.18
N ALA A 80 0.64 15.96 -2.05
CA ALA A 80 -0.45 15.55 -2.94
C ALA A 80 0.05 14.64 -4.09
N THR A 81 1.21 14.93 -4.69
CA THR A 81 1.75 14.17 -5.83
C THR A 81 2.38 12.85 -5.37
N GLU A 82 3.08 12.86 -4.25
CA GLU A 82 3.67 11.65 -3.67
C GLU A 82 2.58 10.69 -3.19
N ASN A 83 1.54 11.20 -2.53
CA ASN A 83 0.40 10.39 -2.11
C ASN A 83 -0.37 9.79 -3.31
N TYR A 84 -0.51 10.53 -4.42
CA TYR A 84 -1.14 10.02 -5.63
C TYR A 84 -0.36 8.85 -6.25
N LEU A 85 0.96 8.95 -6.38
CA LEU A 85 1.81 7.87 -6.88
C LEU A 85 1.71 6.63 -5.98
N ALA A 86 1.78 6.81 -4.67
CA ALA A 86 1.64 5.71 -3.72
C ALA A 86 0.29 4.99 -3.87
N VAL A 87 -0.81 5.73 -4.05
CA VAL A 87 -2.15 5.15 -4.29
C VAL A 87 -2.17 4.35 -5.59
N GLN A 88 -1.58 4.88 -6.67
CA GLN A 88 -1.50 4.15 -7.95
C GLN A 88 -0.67 2.87 -7.82
N MET A 89 0.46 2.91 -7.11
CA MET A 89 1.29 1.73 -6.86
C MET A 89 0.54 0.68 -6.05
N ILE A 90 -0.21 1.08 -5.03
CA ILE A 90 -1.06 0.19 -4.23
C ILE A 90 -2.15 -0.45 -5.11
N ASN A 91 -2.85 0.34 -5.94
CA ASN A 91 -3.88 -0.19 -6.85
C ASN A 91 -3.29 -1.25 -7.80
N ASN A 92 -2.11 -1.01 -8.35
CA ASN A 92 -1.42 -1.99 -9.19
C ASN A 92 -0.97 -3.23 -8.40
N ALA A 93 -0.49 -3.07 -7.16
CA ALA A 93 -0.16 -4.19 -6.28
C ALA A 93 -1.40 -5.06 -5.99
N MET A 94 -2.58 -4.44 -5.81
CA MET A 94 -3.84 -5.15 -5.58
C MET A 94 -4.29 -6.00 -6.78
N GLU A 95 -3.88 -5.66 -8.01
CA GLU A 95 -4.13 -6.51 -9.19
C GLU A 95 -3.37 -7.85 -9.14
N PHE A 96 -2.38 -7.98 -8.27
CA PHE A 96 -1.65 -9.23 -8.04
C PHE A 96 -2.26 -10.11 -6.94
N MET A 97 -3.34 -9.68 -6.27
CA MET A 97 -3.98 -10.46 -5.20
C MET A 97 -4.28 -11.89 -5.65
N GLY A 98 -3.86 -12.86 -4.82
CA GLY A 98 -4.04 -14.29 -5.07
C GLY A 98 -3.01 -14.94 -6.01
N VAL A 99 -2.10 -14.17 -6.63
CA VAL A 99 -0.98 -14.73 -7.40
C VAL A 99 -0.14 -15.63 -6.50
N LYS A 100 0.16 -16.85 -6.95
CA LYS A 100 0.91 -17.84 -6.17
C LYS A 100 2.35 -17.39 -5.93
N TYR A 101 2.90 -17.79 -4.77
CA TYR A 101 4.32 -17.58 -4.50
C TYR A 101 5.18 -18.43 -5.44
N ARG A 102 6.22 -17.80 -5.99
CA ARG A 102 7.26 -18.46 -6.79
C ARG A 102 8.59 -17.77 -6.52
N THR A 103 9.56 -18.49 -5.98
CA THR A 103 10.91 -17.97 -5.77
C THR A 103 11.49 -17.43 -7.07
N GLY A 104 12.04 -16.22 -7.05
CA GLY A 104 12.59 -15.54 -8.23
C GLY A 104 11.54 -14.96 -9.19
N GLY A 105 10.24 -15.22 -8.96
CA GLY A 105 9.17 -14.76 -9.84
C GLY A 105 8.85 -13.28 -9.68
N THR A 106 8.43 -12.63 -10.78
CA THR A 106 8.10 -11.20 -10.87
C THR A 106 6.83 -10.94 -11.69
N SER A 107 6.01 -11.96 -11.98
CA SER A 107 4.86 -11.85 -12.87
C SER A 107 3.61 -12.55 -12.30
N LYS A 108 2.46 -12.38 -12.97
CA LYS A 108 1.21 -13.07 -12.61
C LYS A 108 1.29 -14.61 -12.71
N ALA A 109 2.32 -15.17 -13.35
CA ALA A 109 2.58 -16.61 -13.33
C ALA A 109 3.17 -17.10 -11.98
N GLY A 110 3.58 -16.18 -11.12
CA GLY A 110 4.10 -16.38 -9.78
C GLY A 110 5.12 -15.32 -9.42
N MET A 111 5.14 -14.91 -8.15
CA MET A 111 6.07 -13.90 -7.67
C MET A 111 6.51 -14.16 -6.23
N ASP A 112 7.77 -13.83 -5.92
CA ASP A 112 8.23 -13.77 -4.52
C ASP A 112 7.95 -12.39 -3.91
N CYS A 113 8.29 -12.19 -2.64
CA CYS A 113 7.99 -10.96 -1.91
C CYS A 113 8.61 -9.72 -2.56
N SER A 114 9.90 -9.74 -2.84
CA SER A 114 10.61 -8.64 -3.51
C SER A 114 10.26 -8.54 -4.99
N GLY A 115 9.94 -9.65 -5.65
CA GLY A 115 9.50 -9.68 -7.03
C GLY A 115 8.15 -8.99 -7.26
N MET A 116 7.22 -9.12 -6.31
CA MET A 116 5.97 -8.36 -6.32
C MET A 116 6.24 -6.84 -6.24
N VAL A 117 7.08 -6.43 -5.30
CA VAL A 117 7.45 -5.01 -5.14
C VAL A 117 8.16 -4.50 -6.39
N THR A 118 9.15 -5.25 -6.92
CA THR A 118 9.84 -4.90 -8.17
C THR A 118 8.87 -4.76 -9.34
N ALA A 119 7.89 -5.67 -9.47
CA ALA A 119 6.89 -5.59 -10.54
C ALA A 119 6.04 -4.31 -10.44
N VAL A 120 5.64 -3.92 -9.23
CA VAL A 120 4.90 -2.67 -8.99
C VAL A 120 5.76 -1.46 -9.36
N PHE A 121 6.99 -1.37 -8.89
CA PHE A 121 7.88 -0.23 -9.15
C PHE A 121 8.20 -0.09 -10.65
N ASN A 122 8.41 -1.20 -11.36
CA ASN A 122 8.68 -1.19 -12.81
C ASN A 122 7.51 -0.64 -13.64
N ILE A 123 6.25 -0.76 -13.18
CA ILE A 123 5.08 -0.15 -13.87
C ILE A 123 5.22 1.38 -13.94
N PHE A 124 5.94 1.97 -13.00
CA PHE A 124 6.15 3.42 -12.88
C PHE A 124 7.59 3.84 -13.25
N ASP A 125 8.29 3.01 -14.03
CA ASP A 125 9.66 3.26 -14.49
C ASP A 125 10.66 3.53 -13.35
N LYS A 126 10.37 2.98 -12.14
CA LYS A 126 11.23 3.10 -10.97
C LYS A 126 12.01 1.81 -10.75
N SER A 127 13.33 1.90 -10.85
CA SER A 127 14.22 0.78 -10.59
C SER A 127 14.57 0.69 -9.10
N ILE A 128 14.42 -0.51 -8.53
CA ILE A 128 14.82 -0.83 -7.15
C ILE A 128 15.62 -2.14 -7.11
N PRO A 129 16.42 -2.38 -6.06
CA PRO A 129 17.16 -3.62 -5.91
C PRO A 129 16.23 -4.85 -5.93
N ARG A 130 16.72 -5.97 -6.45
CA ARG A 130 15.90 -7.18 -6.64
C ARG A 130 15.60 -7.92 -5.33
N THR A 131 16.46 -7.86 -4.32
CA THR A 131 16.28 -8.63 -3.09
C THR A 131 15.75 -7.77 -1.94
N SER A 132 14.95 -8.36 -1.06
CA SER A 132 14.43 -7.66 0.12
C SER A 132 15.53 -7.12 1.02
N ARG A 133 16.69 -7.79 1.08
CA ARG A 133 17.84 -7.32 1.86
C ARG A 133 18.44 -6.04 1.28
N ASP A 134 18.60 -5.99 -0.02
CA ASP A 134 19.17 -4.82 -0.70
C ASP A 134 18.15 -3.67 -0.76
N MET A 135 16.86 -3.97 -0.93
CA MET A 135 15.78 -2.98 -0.81
C MET A 135 15.78 -2.30 0.56
N ALA A 136 16.13 -3.01 1.63
CA ALA A 136 16.21 -2.46 2.98
C ALA A 136 17.40 -1.51 3.20
N GLN A 137 18.31 -1.39 2.23
CA GLN A 137 19.47 -0.48 2.29
C GLN A 137 19.21 0.83 1.54
N ILE A 138 18.11 0.96 0.81
CA ILE A 138 17.79 2.17 0.05
C ILE A 138 16.70 3.00 0.75
N GLY A 139 16.63 4.27 0.39
CA GLY A 139 15.66 5.21 0.94
C GLY A 139 15.94 5.62 2.39
N GLN A 140 14.98 6.29 2.99
CA GLN A 140 15.05 6.77 4.36
C GLN A 140 14.33 5.79 5.30
N LYS A 141 14.97 5.39 6.38
CA LYS A 141 14.32 4.62 7.45
C LYS A 141 13.33 5.50 8.19
N ILE A 142 12.10 5.01 8.32
CA ILE A 142 10.96 5.75 8.86
C ILE A 142 10.61 5.22 10.26
N ALA A 143 10.31 6.14 11.20
CA ALA A 143 9.77 5.77 12.50
C ALA A 143 8.32 5.29 12.38
N ASP A 144 7.88 4.40 13.27
CA ASP A 144 6.55 3.75 13.19
C ASP A 144 5.38 4.75 13.11
N LYS A 145 5.52 5.93 13.74
CA LYS A 145 4.50 7.00 13.73
C LYS A 145 4.42 7.79 12.42
N GLU A 146 5.45 7.69 11.58
CA GLU A 146 5.58 8.44 10.33
C GLU A 146 5.32 7.59 9.09
N VAL A 147 4.95 6.32 9.31
CA VAL A 147 4.68 5.36 8.23
C VAL A 147 3.51 5.80 7.38
N GLN A 148 3.70 5.80 6.06
CA GLN A 148 2.72 6.24 5.08
C GLN A 148 2.49 5.17 4.01
N LYS A 149 1.39 5.33 3.27
CA LYS A 149 1.10 4.53 2.08
C LYS A 149 2.23 4.65 1.07
N GLY A 150 2.67 3.50 0.52
CA GLY A 150 3.77 3.45 -0.43
C GLY A 150 5.14 3.18 0.17
N ASP A 151 5.30 3.28 1.49
CA ASP A 151 6.53 2.85 2.17
C ASP A 151 6.76 1.34 2.01
N LEU A 152 8.01 0.90 2.07
CA LEU A 152 8.38 -0.51 2.08
C LEU A 152 8.58 -0.99 3.52
N ILE A 153 7.89 -2.06 3.91
CA ILE A 153 8.00 -2.69 5.22
C ILE A 153 8.80 -3.99 5.13
N PHE A 154 9.72 -4.19 6.06
CA PHE A 154 10.68 -5.29 6.06
C PHE A 154 10.59 -6.16 7.30
N PHE A 155 10.86 -7.46 7.10
CA PHE A 155 10.76 -8.45 8.16
C PHE A 155 11.95 -9.43 8.16
N LYS A 156 12.22 -9.98 9.36
CA LYS A 156 13.11 -11.11 9.60
C LYS A 156 12.26 -12.32 9.95
N THR A 157 11.75 -13.02 8.92
CA THR A 157 10.83 -14.14 9.12
C THR A 157 11.57 -15.44 9.42
N ASN A 158 10.86 -16.42 10.02
CA ASN A 158 11.37 -17.77 10.29
C ASN A 158 12.64 -17.80 11.15
N GLY A 159 12.75 -16.88 12.14
CA GLY A 159 13.89 -16.83 13.06
C GLY A 159 15.22 -16.39 12.42
N ARG A 160 15.22 -15.84 11.21
CA ARG A 160 16.42 -15.35 10.56
C ARG A 160 16.95 -14.08 11.21
N SER A 161 18.27 -13.93 11.26
CA SER A 161 18.95 -12.74 11.78
C SER A 161 18.93 -11.56 10.79
N SER A 162 18.83 -11.82 9.49
CA SER A 162 18.82 -10.83 8.42
C SER A 162 17.43 -10.67 7.80
N ILE A 163 17.14 -9.48 7.25
CA ILE A 163 15.93 -9.22 6.47
C ILE A 163 15.83 -10.20 5.30
N ASN A 164 14.67 -10.82 5.16
CA ASN A 164 14.38 -11.81 4.13
C ASN A 164 12.96 -11.71 3.57
N HIS A 165 12.18 -10.72 4.00
CA HIS A 165 10.83 -10.49 3.51
C HIS A 165 10.53 -9.00 3.42
N VAL A 166 9.66 -8.64 2.45
CA VAL A 166 9.25 -7.26 2.18
C VAL A 166 7.80 -7.21 1.75
N GLY A 167 7.12 -6.11 2.10
CA GLY A 167 5.79 -5.74 1.62
C GLY A 167 5.72 -4.26 1.28
N LEU A 168 4.65 -3.86 0.58
CA LEU A 168 4.29 -2.48 0.29
C LEU A 168 3.20 -2.04 1.28
N VAL A 169 3.44 -0.96 2.01
CA VAL A 169 2.48 -0.39 2.97
C VAL A 169 1.27 0.17 2.22
N ILE A 170 0.08 -0.23 2.65
CA ILE A 170 -1.21 0.21 2.10
C ILE A 170 -2.00 1.09 3.07
N GLY A 171 -1.59 1.14 4.32
CA GLY A 171 -2.18 1.96 5.38
C GLY A 171 -1.49 1.72 6.72
N ALA A 172 -1.62 2.69 7.62
CA ALA A 172 -1.20 2.59 9.01
C ALA A 172 -2.22 3.30 9.88
N ASP A 173 -2.66 2.65 10.95
CA ASP A 173 -3.63 3.17 11.92
C ASP A 173 -3.33 2.58 13.30
N GLU A 174 -4.22 2.81 14.27
CA GLU A 174 -4.11 2.25 15.64
C GLU A 174 -4.13 0.71 15.65
N GLU A 175 -4.67 0.09 14.60
CA GLU A 175 -4.71 -1.35 14.40
C GLU A 175 -3.38 -1.90 13.82
N GLY A 176 -2.39 -1.03 13.54
CA GLY A 176 -1.07 -1.36 13.04
C GLY A 176 -0.87 -1.06 11.56
N ILE A 177 0.30 -1.41 11.05
CA ILE A 177 0.67 -1.20 9.64
C ILE A 177 0.07 -2.32 8.80
N GLN A 178 -0.75 -1.95 7.82
CA GLN A 178 -1.31 -2.85 6.83
C GLN A 178 -0.43 -2.85 5.58
N PHE A 179 -0.15 -4.01 5.02
CA PHE A 179 0.74 -4.13 3.86
C PHE A 179 0.33 -5.28 2.94
N ILE A 180 0.59 -5.11 1.64
CA ILE A 180 0.45 -6.15 0.64
C ILE A 180 1.81 -6.78 0.37
N HIS A 181 1.86 -8.10 0.29
CA HIS A 181 3.08 -8.86 0.07
C HIS A 181 2.80 -10.23 -0.55
N SER A 182 3.81 -10.88 -1.12
CA SER A 182 3.70 -12.28 -1.55
C SER A 182 4.12 -13.22 -0.42
N SER A 183 3.14 -13.87 0.20
CA SER A 183 3.32 -14.89 1.24
C SER A 183 3.73 -16.22 0.61
N THR A 184 4.71 -16.92 1.20
CA THR A 184 5.17 -18.25 0.72
C THR A 184 4.07 -19.30 0.70
N SER A 185 3.08 -19.21 1.59
CA SER A 185 2.00 -20.20 1.72
C SER A 185 0.69 -19.78 1.07
N LYS A 186 0.43 -18.46 0.95
CA LYS A 186 -0.88 -17.94 0.51
C LYS A 186 -0.81 -17.13 -0.78
N GLY A 187 0.40 -16.91 -1.33
CA GLY A 187 0.61 -16.00 -2.45
C GLY A 187 0.42 -14.54 -2.07
N VAL A 188 0.04 -13.70 -3.01
CA VAL A 188 -0.14 -12.26 -2.76
C VAL A 188 -1.39 -12.01 -1.93
N ILE A 189 -1.20 -11.43 -0.75
CA ILE A 189 -2.23 -11.14 0.25
C ILE A 189 -1.96 -9.80 0.94
N VAL A 190 -2.96 -9.30 1.66
CA VAL A 190 -2.81 -8.21 2.64
C VAL A 190 -2.70 -8.81 4.03
N SER A 191 -1.73 -8.32 4.80
CA SER A 191 -1.48 -8.67 6.20
C SER A 191 -1.31 -7.41 7.05
N SER A 192 -1.25 -7.59 8.37
CA SER A 192 -1.04 -6.50 9.33
C SER A 192 0.08 -6.86 10.33
N THR A 193 0.80 -5.84 10.80
CA THR A 193 1.73 -5.99 11.92
C THR A 193 1.04 -6.34 13.23
N LYS A 194 -0.29 -6.28 13.31
CA LYS A 194 -1.08 -6.78 14.44
C LYS A 194 -1.08 -8.31 14.52
N GLU A 195 -0.88 -9.01 13.40
CA GLU A 195 -0.72 -10.45 13.37
C GLU A 195 0.57 -10.85 14.12
N SER A 196 0.47 -11.74 15.08
CA SER A 196 1.58 -12.10 15.99
C SER A 196 2.86 -12.53 15.25
N TYR A 197 2.70 -13.17 14.10
CA TYR A 197 3.82 -13.58 13.23
C TYR A 197 4.60 -12.37 12.70
N TYR A 198 3.90 -11.40 12.10
CA TYR A 198 4.54 -10.21 11.53
C TYR A 198 5.01 -9.23 12.61
N LYS A 199 4.28 -9.12 13.73
CA LYS A 199 4.71 -8.32 14.88
C LYS A 199 6.07 -8.76 15.41
N LYS A 200 6.29 -10.08 15.56
CA LYS A 200 7.56 -10.64 16.03
C LYS A 200 8.69 -10.53 15.00
N ALA A 201 8.34 -10.59 13.72
CA ALA A 201 9.30 -10.56 12.61
C ALA A 201 9.63 -9.14 12.11
N PHE A 202 8.92 -8.12 12.55
CA PHE A 202 9.10 -6.73 12.11
C PHE A 202 10.54 -6.27 12.31
N ALA A 203 11.10 -5.59 11.29
CA ALA A 203 12.47 -5.11 11.30
C ALA A 203 12.57 -3.60 11.10
N GLN A 204 11.96 -3.06 10.06
CA GLN A 204 12.00 -1.63 9.73
C GLN A 204 11.00 -1.27 8.63
N VAL A 205 10.79 0.04 8.46
CA VAL A 205 10.09 0.64 7.31
C VAL A 205 11.02 1.63 6.63
N ASN A 206 11.05 1.64 5.30
CA ASN A 206 11.80 2.63 4.52
C ASN A 206 10.87 3.36 3.53
N ARG A 207 11.08 4.67 3.40
CA ARG A 207 10.51 5.50 2.33
C ARG A 207 11.49 5.55 1.17
N VAL A 208 11.01 5.18 -0.01
CA VAL A 208 11.81 5.10 -1.25
C VAL A 208 11.20 5.91 -2.41
N LEU A 209 10.04 6.58 -2.13
CA LEU A 209 9.34 7.46 -3.06
C LEU A 209 9.57 8.91 -2.71
#